data_e17d117a0d945659483b44173d86a409
#
_entry.id   e17d117a0d945659483b44173d86a409
#
_cell.length_a   1.000
_cell.length_b   1.000
_cell.length_c   1.000
_cell.angle_alpha   90.00
_cell.angle_beta   90.00
_cell.angle_gamma   90.00
#
_symmetry.space_group_name_H-M   'P 1'
#
loop_
_entity.id
_entity.type
_entity.pdbx_description
1 polymer ?
#
loop_
_entity_poly.entity_id
_entity_poly.type
_entity_poly.pdbx_seq_one_letter_code
_entity_poly.pdbx_strand_id
1 'polypeptide(L)'
;MAKTVQLVKVDKDYRGLLRAFSKMDDIAKNDMKQIASALAERGANYAKGAASNAPYNVRQAQAVADSIKISKSDKAPSFSIGGNRKVGSSAFSAGYVIMGNEFGSKQYKQFPRRSGKGGKEGWCLYRAMSRFQPTIAQEWLKGYEKIRDAWVAGL
;
A
#
# COMPACT_ATOMS: atom_id res chain seq x y z
N MET A 1 9.60 -8.36 -17.53
CA MET A 1 9.74 -7.41 -16.42
C MET A 1 8.50 -7.50 -15.55
N ALA A 2 8.63 -7.87 -14.27
CA ALA A 2 7.49 -7.93 -13.35
C ALA A 2 7.12 -6.49 -12.94
N LYS A 3 5.91 -6.05 -13.29
CA LYS A 3 5.41 -4.75 -12.84
C LYS A 3 5.09 -4.83 -11.35
N THR A 4 5.80 -4.06 -10.53
CA THR A 4 5.43 -3.82 -9.14
C THR A 4 4.14 -3.02 -9.16
N VAL A 5 3.06 -3.61 -8.63
CA VAL A 5 1.78 -2.89 -8.50
C VAL A 5 1.88 -2.01 -7.27
N GLN A 6 2.04 -0.70 -7.46
CA GLN A 6 1.84 0.27 -6.38
C GLN A 6 0.34 0.47 -6.20
N LEU A 7 -0.22 -0.14 -5.17
CA LEU A 7 -1.64 -0.07 -4.83
C LEU A 7 -2.07 1.29 -4.24
N VAL A 8 -1.12 2.12 -3.80
CA VAL A 8 -1.40 3.44 -3.23
C VAL A 8 -0.41 4.43 -3.81
N LYS A 9 -0.86 5.27 -4.73
CA LYS A 9 -0.12 6.45 -5.18
C LYS A 9 -0.42 7.63 -4.25
N VAL A 10 0.26 7.71 -3.12
CA VAL A 10 0.30 8.93 -2.27
C VAL A 10 1.24 10.00 -2.89
N ASP A 11 1.84 9.70 -4.03
CA ASP A 11 3.06 10.34 -4.53
C ASP A 11 2.88 11.81 -5.00
N LYS A 12 1.77 12.16 -5.62
CA LYS A 12 1.58 13.52 -6.14
C LYS A 12 1.25 14.54 -5.05
N ASP A 13 0.37 14.15 -4.14
CA ASP A 13 -0.09 15.05 -3.08
C ASP A 13 0.99 15.23 -2.01
N TYR A 14 1.75 14.18 -1.70
CA TYR A 14 2.87 14.22 -0.77
C TYR A 14 4.01 15.13 -1.27
N ARG A 15 4.39 15.06 -2.54
CA ARG A 15 5.44 15.94 -3.09
C ARG A 15 4.99 17.41 -3.18
N GLY A 16 3.71 17.63 -3.47
CA GLY A 16 3.11 18.97 -3.44
C GLY A 16 3.17 19.55 -2.03
N LEU A 17 2.79 18.79 -1.04
CA LEU A 17 2.88 19.13 0.38
C LEU A 17 4.31 19.37 0.83
N LEU A 18 5.26 18.51 0.51
CA LEU A 18 6.68 18.72 0.84
C LEU A 18 7.24 20.00 0.22
N ARG A 19 6.81 20.39 -1.00
CA ARG A 19 7.21 21.67 -1.60
C ARG A 19 6.57 22.86 -0.88
N ALA A 20 5.30 22.76 -0.50
CA ALA A 20 4.64 23.78 0.32
C ALA A 20 5.32 23.94 1.68
N PHE A 21 5.74 22.83 2.28
CA PHE A 21 6.48 22.81 3.55
C PHE A 21 7.98 23.03 3.41
N SER A 22 8.53 23.17 2.20
CA SER A 22 9.96 23.48 2.03
C SER A 22 10.39 24.79 2.69
N LYS A 23 9.44 25.67 2.99
CA LYS A 23 9.62 26.93 3.72
C LYS A 23 9.34 26.80 5.23
N MET A 24 8.85 25.65 5.71
CA MET A 24 8.56 25.42 7.11
C MET A 24 9.82 24.95 7.87
N ASP A 25 9.78 25.16 9.17
CA ASP A 25 10.80 24.70 10.10
C ASP A 25 11.10 23.20 9.94
N ASP A 26 12.35 22.81 10.22
CA ASP A 26 12.80 21.41 10.13
C ASP A 26 12.05 20.48 11.10
N ILE A 27 11.51 21.02 12.19
CA ILE A 27 10.65 20.31 13.13
C ILE A 27 9.37 19.82 12.42
N ALA A 28 8.67 20.72 11.73
CA ALA A 28 7.44 20.36 11.01
C ALA A 28 7.69 19.33 9.90
N LYS A 29 8.85 19.41 9.22
CA LYS A 29 9.26 18.42 8.21
C LYS A 29 9.47 17.04 8.82
N ASN A 30 10.10 16.98 10.00
CA ASN A 30 10.33 15.72 10.70
C ASN A 30 9.02 15.11 11.19
N ASP A 31 8.11 15.90 11.73
CA ASP A 31 6.79 15.43 12.15
C ASP A 31 5.99 14.86 10.97
N MET A 32 6.01 15.51 9.81
CA MET A 32 5.39 15.00 8.59
C MET A 32 5.98 13.65 8.15
N LYS A 33 7.30 13.50 8.23
CA LYS A 33 7.97 12.23 7.93
C LYS A 33 7.55 11.12 8.89
N GLN A 34 7.45 11.42 10.19
CA GLN A 34 7.01 10.47 11.19
C GLN A 34 5.57 10.00 10.93
N ILE A 35 4.64 10.94 10.66
CA ILE A 35 3.26 10.64 10.32
C ILE A 35 3.19 9.76 9.07
N ALA A 36 3.90 10.13 8.00
CA ALA A 36 3.93 9.37 6.76
C ALA A 36 4.49 7.94 6.95
N SER A 37 5.54 7.81 7.76
CA SER A 37 6.14 6.50 8.10
C SER A 37 5.17 5.63 8.90
N ALA A 38 4.52 6.20 9.91
CA ALA A 38 3.52 5.50 10.71
C ALA A 38 2.32 5.02 9.85
N LEU A 39 1.86 5.85 8.93
CA LEU A 39 0.78 5.50 8.01
C LEU A 39 1.21 4.40 7.02
N ALA A 40 2.44 4.44 6.52
CA ALA A 40 2.98 3.39 5.66
C ALA A 40 3.09 2.05 6.41
N GLU A 41 3.54 2.06 7.66
CA GLU A 41 3.59 0.87 8.52
C GLU A 41 2.19 0.30 8.79
N ARG A 42 1.24 1.18 9.13
CA ARG A 42 -0.15 0.78 9.37
C ARG A 42 -0.80 0.19 8.12
N GLY A 43 -0.60 0.83 6.97
CA GLY A 43 -1.06 0.32 5.67
C GLY A 43 -0.46 -1.05 5.33
N ALA A 44 0.84 -1.22 5.56
CA ALA A 44 1.53 -2.49 5.35
C ALA A 44 1.00 -3.60 6.28
N ASN A 45 0.78 -3.29 7.56
CA ASN A 45 0.23 -4.25 8.53
C ASN A 45 -1.21 -4.64 8.18
N TYR A 46 -2.03 -3.68 7.77
CA TYR A 46 -3.37 -3.96 7.27
C TYR A 46 -3.35 -4.86 6.03
N ALA A 47 -2.47 -4.55 5.07
CA ALA A 47 -2.29 -5.36 3.87
C ALA A 47 -1.80 -6.78 4.19
N LYS A 48 -0.88 -6.94 5.15
CA LYS A 48 -0.43 -8.26 5.62
C LYS A 48 -1.58 -9.07 6.23
N GLY A 49 -2.38 -8.46 7.10
CA GLY A 49 -3.56 -9.10 7.66
C GLY A 49 -4.57 -9.53 6.58
N ALA A 50 -4.86 -8.64 5.64
CA ALA A 50 -5.75 -8.94 4.53
C ALA A 50 -5.21 -10.06 3.63
N ALA A 51 -3.90 -10.08 3.35
CA ALA A 51 -3.26 -11.10 2.54
C ALA A 51 -3.25 -12.47 3.24
N SER A 52 -2.92 -12.51 4.53
CA SER A 52 -2.88 -13.75 5.31
C SER A 52 -4.27 -14.38 5.46
N ASN A 53 -5.31 -13.57 5.54
CA ASN A 53 -6.70 -14.02 5.63
C ASN A 53 -7.40 -14.14 4.26
N ALA A 54 -6.66 -13.90 3.17
CA ALA A 54 -7.22 -14.01 1.85
C ALA A 54 -7.59 -15.47 1.54
N PRO A 55 -8.75 -15.74 0.89
CA PRO A 55 -9.18 -17.08 0.53
C PRO A 55 -8.37 -17.65 -0.65
N TYR A 56 -7.07 -17.40 -0.68
CA TYR A 56 -6.10 -18.01 -1.57
C TYR A 56 -5.68 -19.37 -1.03
N ASN A 57 -4.92 -20.13 -1.81
CA ASN A 57 -4.17 -21.23 -1.24
C ASN A 57 -3.25 -20.70 -0.12
N VAL A 58 -3.17 -21.41 1.01
CA VAL A 58 -2.43 -20.99 2.21
C VAL A 58 -0.99 -20.58 1.90
N ARG A 59 -0.29 -21.35 1.07
CA ARG A 59 1.09 -21.03 0.65
C ARG A 59 1.15 -19.72 -0.17
N GLN A 60 0.16 -19.48 -1.00
CA GLN A 60 0.07 -18.25 -1.79
C GLN A 60 -0.26 -17.05 -0.91
N ALA A 61 -1.21 -17.20 0.01
CA ALA A 61 -1.59 -16.15 0.97
C ALA A 61 -0.37 -15.73 1.81
N GLN A 62 0.37 -16.70 2.37
CA GLN A 62 1.58 -16.41 3.14
C GLN A 62 2.66 -15.75 2.28
N ALA A 63 2.91 -16.25 1.07
CA ALA A 63 3.93 -15.66 0.19
C ALA A 63 3.58 -14.21 -0.23
N VAL A 64 2.28 -13.90 -0.39
CA VAL A 64 1.80 -12.55 -0.65
C VAL A 64 2.04 -11.67 0.57
N ALA A 65 1.65 -12.11 1.76
CA ALA A 65 1.87 -11.39 3.01
C ALA A 65 3.36 -11.09 3.25
N ASP A 66 4.22 -12.08 3.05
CA ASP A 66 5.67 -11.97 3.20
C ASP A 66 6.33 -11.07 2.12
N SER A 67 5.66 -10.85 1.00
CA SER A 67 6.15 -9.96 -0.06
C SER A 67 5.95 -8.49 0.24
N ILE A 68 5.19 -8.16 1.30
CA ILE A 68 4.90 -6.79 1.67
C ILE A 68 6.13 -6.17 2.33
N LYS A 69 6.63 -5.12 1.72
CA LYS A 69 7.82 -4.39 2.16
C LYS A 69 7.49 -2.94 2.41
N ILE A 70 8.02 -2.39 3.50
CA ILE A 70 7.93 -0.97 3.83
C ILE A 70 9.20 -0.30 3.33
N SER A 71 9.05 0.80 2.61
CA SER A 71 10.13 1.71 2.25
C SER A 71 10.07 2.93 3.16
N LYS A 72 11.12 3.12 3.95
CA LYS A 72 11.30 4.29 4.84
C LYS A 72 12.09 5.39 4.11
N SER A 73 11.85 5.56 2.81
CA SER A 73 12.49 6.63 2.05
C SER A 73 12.14 7.99 2.64
N ASP A 74 13.15 8.85 2.83
CA ASP A 74 12.96 10.24 3.29
C ASP A 74 12.10 11.08 2.33
N LYS A 75 12.01 10.66 1.06
CA LYS A 75 11.23 11.37 0.05
C LYS A 75 9.75 11.01 0.03
N ALA A 76 9.41 9.74 0.25
CA ALA A 76 8.04 9.26 0.30
C ALA A 76 7.99 7.89 0.99
N PRO A 77 7.67 7.82 2.30
CA PRO A 77 7.38 6.56 2.95
C PRO A 77 6.26 5.84 2.22
N SER A 78 6.46 4.58 1.93
CA SER A 78 5.51 3.79 1.15
C SER A 78 5.60 2.33 1.53
N PHE A 79 4.63 1.53 1.11
CA PHE A 79 4.76 0.09 1.13
C PHE A 79 4.43 -0.49 -0.23
N SER A 80 5.01 -1.63 -0.52
CA SER A 80 4.79 -2.37 -1.77
C SER A 80 4.34 -3.78 -1.47
N ILE A 81 3.52 -4.33 -2.37
CA ILE A 81 3.01 -5.70 -2.28
C ILE A 81 3.40 -6.45 -3.54
N GLY A 82 3.87 -7.68 -3.40
CA GLY A 82 4.25 -8.53 -4.53
C GLY A 82 5.74 -8.49 -4.80
N GLY A 83 6.13 -8.06 -5.99
CA GLY A 83 7.53 -8.10 -6.43
C GLY A 83 7.94 -9.45 -6.99
N ASN A 84 9.26 -9.70 -7.07
CA ASN A 84 9.85 -10.86 -7.75
C ASN A 84 10.05 -12.08 -6.84
N ARG A 85 9.63 -12.04 -5.56
CA ARG A 85 9.77 -13.19 -4.66
C ARG A 85 8.99 -14.37 -5.21
N LYS A 86 9.65 -15.50 -5.40
CA LYS A 86 9.02 -16.73 -5.88
C LYS A 86 8.11 -17.34 -4.83
N VAL A 87 6.99 -17.89 -5.28
CA VAL A 87 6.00 -18.56 -4.42
C VAL A 87 6.26 -20.07 -4.48
N GLY A 88 6.87 -20.62 -3.44
CA GLY A 88 7.23 -22.03 -3.36
C GLY A 88 8.23 -22.42 -4.45
N SER A 89 8.08 -23.63 -5.00
CA SER A 89 8.87 -24.15 -6.13
C SER A 89 8.38 -23.66 -7.51
N SER A 90 7.34 -22.80 -7.53
CA SER A 90 6.76 -22.33 -8.78
C SER A 90 7.64 -21.28 -9.46
N ALA A 91 7.52 -21.16 -10.77
CA ALA A 91 8.14 -20.08 -11.55
C ALA A 91 7.46 -18.71 -11.31
N PHE A 92 6.30 -18.68 -10.62
CA PHE A 92 5.53 -17.45 -10.44
C PHE A 92 6.06 -16.62 -9.27
N SER A 93 6.17 -15.32 -9.51
CA SER A 93 6.44 -14.36 -8.43
C SER A 93 5.18 -14.02 -7.64
N ALA A 94 5.34 -13.50 -6.41
CA ALA A 94 4.24 -13.03 -5.59
C ALA A 94 3.37 -11.98 -6.31
N GLY A 95 3.97 -11.13 -7.13
CA GLY A 95 3.25 -10.15 -7.95
C GLY A 95 2.30 -10.80 -8.97
N TYR A 96 2.73 -11.86 -9.64
CA TYR A 96 1.86 -12.63 -10.55
C TYR A 96 0.73 -13.34 -9.80
N VAL A 97 1.06 -13.93 -8.65
CA VAL A 97 0.07 -14.64 -7.81
C VAL A 97 -1.03 -13.69 -7.33
N ILE A 98 -0.67 -12.50 -6.89
CA ILE A 98 -1.64 -11.46 -6.50
C ILE A 98 -2.55 -11.12 -7.67
N MET A 99 -1.98 -10.77 -8.82
CA MET A 99 -2.77 -10.37 -9.99
C MET A 99 -3.69 -11.49 -10.46
N GLY A 100 -3.21 -12.73 -10.48
CA GLY A 100 -4.00 -13.89 -10.84
C GLY A 100 -5.15 -14.15 -9.87
N ASN A 101 -4.90 -14.08 -8.57
CA ASN A 101 -5.94 -14.32 -7.56
C ASN A 101 -6.97 -13.18 -7.47
N GLU A 102 -6.54 -11.93 -7.64
CA GLU A 102 -7.43 -10.76 -7.54
C GLU A 102 -8.31 -10.60 -8.79
N PHE A 103 -7.74 -10.75 -9.97
CA PHE A 103 -8.41 -10.41 -11.23
C PHE A 103 -8.66 -11.63 -12.14
N GLY A 104 -8.11 -12.77 -11.78
CA GLY A 104 -8.15 -13.97 -12.59
C GLY A 104 -7.21 -13.92 -13.80
N SER A 105 -7.11 -15.03 -14.51
CA SER A 105 -6.31 -15.14 -15.72
C SER A 105 -7.07 -15.89 -16.82
N LYS A 106 -6.94 -15.42 -18.05
CA LYS A 106 -7.43 -16.16 -19.23
C LYS A 106 -6.52 -17.34 -19.58
N GLN A 107 -5.23 -17.20 -19.28
CA GLN A 107 -4.20 -18.15 -19.67
C GLN A 107 -4.02 -19.28 -18.62
N TYR A 108 -4.18 -18.95 -17.33
CA TYR A 108 -3.91 -19.85 -16.23
C TYR A 108 -5.19 -20.24 -15.50
N LYS A 109 -5.64 -21.49 -15.71
CA LYS A 109 -6.88 -22.03 -15.13
C LYS A 109 -6.90 -22.02 -13.58
N GLN A 110 -5.74 -22.07 -12.94
CA GLN A 110 -5.61 -21.97 -11.48
C GLN A 110 -6.02 -20.62 -10.91
N PHE A 111 -6.16 -19.61 -11.74
CA PHE A 111 -6.63 -18.27 -11.36
C PHE A 111 -7.99 -17.98 -11.99
N PRO A 112 -9.09 -18.55 -11.45
CA PRO A 112 -10.42 -18.34 -12.01
C PRO A 112 -10.85 -16.88 -11.82
N ARG A 113 -11.61 -16.35 -12.78
CA ARG A 113 -12.24 -15.05 -12.64
C ARG A 113 -13.31 -15.10 -11.56
N ARG A 114 -13.12 -14.36 -10.48
CA ARG A 114 -14.01 -14.39 -9.31
C ARG A 114 -14.89 -13.14 -9.17
N SER A 115 -14.58 -12.07 -9.87
CA SER A 115 -15.36 -10.84 -9.83
C SER A 115 -16.38 -10.84 -10.95
N GLY A 116 -17.67 -10.83 -10.59
CA GLY A 116 -18.78 -11.00 -11.52
C GLY A 116 -19.06 -9.84 -12.47
N LYS A 117 -18.43 -8.69 -12.35
CA LYS A 117 -18.64 -7.52 -13.22
C LYS A 117 -17.32 -6.92 -13.67
N GLY A 118 -16.63 -7.59 -14.56
CA GLY A 118 -15.47 -7.02 -15.26
C GLY A 118 -14.15 -6.93 -14.50
N GLY A 119 -14.06 -7.47 -13.30
CA GLY A 119 -12.78 -7.77 -12.64
C GLY A 119 -11.94 -6.57 -12.16
N LYS A 120 -12.45 -5.35 -12.24
CA LYS A 120 -11.67 -4.14 -11.88
C LYS A 120 -11.53 -3.92 -10.37
N GLU A 121 -12.47 -4.44 -9.58
CA GLU A 121 -12.53 -4.19 -8.13
C GLU A 121 -11.64 -5.11 -7.30
N GLY A 122 -10.99 -6.09 -7.92
CA GLY A 122 -10.24 -7.14 -7.24
C GLY A 122 -11.16 -8.07 -6.42
N TRP A 123 -10.58 -9.11 -5.85
CA TRP A 123 -11.36 -10.10 -5.10
C TRP A 123 -11.27 -9.91 -3.60
N CYS A 124 -10.09 -9.81 -3.03
CA CYS A 124 -9.89 -9.78 -1.58
C CYS A 124 -8.97 -8.63 -1.15
N LEU A 125 -7.68 -8.72 -1.45
CA LEU A 125 -6.66 -7.78 -1.00
C LEU A 125 -6.89 -6.38 -1.58
N TYR A 126 -7.20 -6.29 -2.86
CA TYR A 126 -7.45 -5.02 -3.53
C TYR A 126 -8.68 -4.32 -2.94
N ARG A 127 -9.77 -5.06 -2.69
CA ARG A 127 -10.97 -4.53 -2.02
C ARG A 127 -10.68 -4.09 -0.59
N ALA A 128 -9.90 -4.88 0.16
CA ALA A 128 -9.51 -4.52 1.51
C ALA A 128 -8.72 -3.20 1.51
N MET A 129 -7.74 -3.05 0.62
CA MET A 129 -6.95 -1.83 0.50
C MET A 129 -7.80 -0.61 0.08
N SER A 130 -8.73 -0.79 -0.85
CA SER A 130 -9.64 0.28 -1.27
C SER A 130 -10.53 0.76 -0.12
N ARG A 131 -10.99 -0.14 0.74
CA ARG A 131 -11.77 0.22 1.94
C ARG A 131 -10.93 0.91 3.01
N PHE A 132 -9.65 0.61 3.08
CA PHE A 132 -8.74 1.21 4.06
C PHE A 132 -8.23 2.59 3.63
N GLN A 133 -8.24 2.90 2.33
CA GLN A 133 -7.74 4.16 1.78
C GLN A 133 -8.36 5.41 2.43
N PRO A 134 -9.69 5.50 2.67
CA PRO A 134 -10.28 6.66 3.35
C PRO A 134 -9.74 6.88 4.77
N THR A 135 -9.47 5.78 5.49
CA THR A 135 -8.89 5.86 6.84
C THR A 135 -7.49 6.46 6.81
N ILE A 136 -6.66 6.05 5.86
CA ILE A 136 -5.32 6.62 5.66
C ILE A 136 -5.43 8.13 5.35
N ALA A 137 -6.34 8.51 4.45
CA ALA A 137 -6.53 9.91 4.07
C ALA A 137 -6.97 10.77 5.26
N GLN A 138 -7.91 10.29 6.08
CA GLN A 138 -8.37 10.99 7.28
C GLN A 138 -7.25 11.15 8.32
N GLU A 139 -6.46 10.12 8.56
CA GLU A 139 -5.36 10.19 9.52
C GLU A 139 -4.23 11.11 9.04
N TRP A 140 -3.97 11.10 7.73
CA TRP A 140 -3.06 12.04 7.11
C TRP A 140 -3.52 13.49 7.32
N LEU A 141 -4.79 13.77 7.08
CA LEU A 141 -5.37 15.11 7.25
C LEU A 141 -5.28 15.57 8.71
N LYS A 142 -5.65 14.71 9.67
CA LYS A 142 -5.51 15.00 11.10
C LYS A 142 -4.06 15.31 11.52
N GLY A 143 -3.12 14.54 10.98
CA GLY A 143 -1.69 14.78 11.22
C GLY A 143 -1.23 16.14 10.67
N TYR A 144 -1.67 16.47 9.48
CA TYR A 144 -1.42 17.76 8.86
C TYR A 144 -2.00 18.93 9.69
N GLU A 145 -3.27 18.82 10.09
CA GLU A 145 -3.95 19.84 10.90
C GLU A 145 -3.20 20.08 12.20
N LYS A 146 -2.78 19.03 12.90
CA LYS A 146 -1.99 19.15 14.12
C LYS A 146 -0.68 19.93 13.92
N ILE A 147 0.04 19.66 12.83
CA ILE A 147 1.29 20.37 12.52
C ILE A 147 1.00 21.84 12.19
N ARG A 148 -0.03 22.10 11.37
CA ARG A 148 -0.45 23.47 11.03
C ARG A 148 -0.80 24.27 12.27
N ASP A 149 -1.61 23.67 13.17
CA ASP A 149 -2.08 24.35 14.37
C ASP A 149 -0.92 24.62 15.35
N ALA A 150 0.02 23.71 15.50
CA ALA A 150 1.23 23.91 16.28
C ALA A 150 2.12 25.03 15.70
N TRP A 151 2.21 25.10 14.37
CA TRP A 151 2.97 26.17 13.69
C TRP A 151 2.31 27.54 13.87
N VAL A 152 0.98 27.61 13.70
CA VAL A 152 0.23 28.87 13.88
C VAL A 152 0.28 29.35 15.33
N ALA A 153 0.26 28.44 16.30
CA ALA A 153 0.37 28.78 17.72
C ALA A 153 1.79 29.22 18.15
N GLY A 154 2.80 28.91 17.35
CA GLY A 154 4.20 29.32 17.59
C GLY A 154 4.58 30.65 16.92
N LEU A 155 3.67 31.24 16.15
CA LEU A 155 3.76 32.57 15.57
C LEU A 155 3.09 33.59 16.48
#